data_32ae5fdb9b8e8ddd8e457d93f1905f9d
#
_entry.id   32ae5fdb9b8e8ddd8e457d93f1905f9d
#
_cell.length_a   1.000
_cell.length_b   1.000
_cell.length_c   1.000
_cell.angle_alpha   90.00
_cell.angle_beta   90.00
_cell.angle_gamma   90.00
#
_symmetry.space_group_name_H-M   'P 1'
#
loop_
_entity.id
_entity.type
_entity.pdbx_description
1 polymer ?
#
loop_
_entity_poly.entity_id
_entity_poly.type
_entity_poly.pdbx_seq_one_letter_code
_entity_poly.pdbx_strand_id
1 'polypeptide(L)'
;MAKTAFIGLGVMGAPMAGHLAAAGHDVAVYNRSEDKSRDWAQRHKGRTYSSVANACEGADIVFSCVGNDRDVHEVFDAACKTMRKGAIFVDHTTASAALARELAEKAEACGLGFLDAPVSGGQAGAEAGKLTVMAGGEPSVFAEAEPIMRAYAANLTLIGPAGSGQLAKMVNQICIAGVLQGLAEGLHFATRAELDIEKVIAAISKGAAQSWQMENRWQTMVEG
;
A
#
# COMPACT_ATOMS: atom_id res chain seq x y z
N MET A 1 -12.26 -6.80 -17.36
CA MET A 1 -11.52 -7.91 -16.69
C MET A 1 -10.08 -7.80 -17.17
N ALA A 2 -9.13 -7.61 -16.25
CA ALA A 2 -7.71 -7.52 -16.55
C ALA A 2 -6.99 -8.75 -15.99
N LYS A 3 -5.86 -9.12 -16.63
CA LYS A 3 -4.91 -10.08 -16.07
C LYS A 3 -3.96 -9.33 -15.15
N THR A 4 -3.96 -9.67 -13.88
CA THR A 4 -3.16 -8.99 -12.87
C THR A 4 -2.21 -9.96 -12.17
N ALA A 5 -1.03 -9.49 -11.79
CA ALA A 5 -0.15 -10.20 -10.88
C ALA A 5 0.00 -9.40 -9.58
N PHE A 6 0.02 -10.07 -8.44
CA PHE A 6 0.26 -9.44 -7.15
C PHE A 6 1.45 -10.11 -6.44
N ILE A 7 2.48 -9.35 -6.18
CA ILE A 7 3.75 -9.79 -5.62
C ILE A 7 3.88 -9.28 -4.18
N GLY A 8 3.94 -10.22 -3.24
CA GLY A 8 3.98 -9.91 -1.81
C GLY A 8 2.61 -10.00 -1.15
N LEU A 9 2.38 -11.07 -0.39
CA LEU A 9 1.14 -11.37 0.31
C LEU A 9 1.31 -11.19 1.83
N GLY A 10 1.83 -10.03 2.21
CA GLY A 10 1.86 -9.57 3.60
C GLY A 10 0.46 -9.12 4.06
N VAL A 11 0.40 -8.50 5.25
CA VAL A 11 -0.84 -8.00 5.86
C VAL A 11 -1.58 -6.98 4.98
N MET A 12 -0.87 -6.30 4.09
CA MET A 12 -1.44 -5.35 3.13
C MET A 12 -1.74 -6.02 1.79
N GLY A 13 -0.79 -6.76 1.22
CA GLY A 13 -0.89 -7.30 -0.14
C GLY A 13 -1.92 -8.42 -0.28
N ALA A 14 -2.05 -9.30 0.71
CA ALA A 14 -3.00 -10.40 0.64
C ALA A 14 -4.47 -9.93 0.50
N PRO A 15 -4.97 -8.98 1.31
CA PRO A 15 -6.33 -8.45 1.12
C PRO A 15 -6.48 -7.65 -0.19
N MET A 16 -5.47 -6.85 -0.61
CA MET A 16 -5.54 -6.14 -1.90
C MET A 16 -5.70 -7.10 -3.07
N ALA A 17 -4.88 -8.17 -3.12
CA ALA A 17 -5.01 -9.22 -4.13
C ALA A 17 -6.39 -9.93 -4.06
N GLY A 18 -6.92 -10.14 -2.85
CA GLY A 18 -8.26 -10.70 -2.62
C GLY A 18 -9.37 -9.84 -3.20
N HIS A 19 -9.28 -8.52 -3.03
CA HIS A 19 -10.25 -7.58 -3.62
C HIS A 19 -10.20 -7.57 -5.14
N LEU A 20 -9.01 -7.68 -5.75
CA LEU A 20 -8.88 -7.84 -7.21
C LEU A 20 -9.59 -9.09 -7.71
N ALA A 21 -9.40 -10.22 -7.01
CA ALA A 21 -10.08 -11.48 -7.36
C ALA A 21 -11.61 -11.39 -7.18
N ALA A 22 -12.07 -10.73 -6.10
CA ALA A 22 -13.48 -10.51 -5.85
C ALA A 22 -14.13 -9.57 -6.89
N ALA A 23 -13.37 -8.61 -7.43
CA ALA A 23 -13.79 -7.74 -8.52
C ALA A 23 -13.80 -8.43 -9.90
N GLY A 24 -13.43 -9.71 -9.96
CA GLY A 24 -13.50 -10.52 -11.19
C GLY A 24 -12.28 -10.42 -12.10
N HIS A 25 -11.15 -9.89 -11.61
CA HIS A 25 -9.90 -9.92 -12.36
C HIS A 25 -9.26 -11.33 -12.33
N ASP A 26 -8.46 -11.64 -13.35
CA ASP A 26 -7.65 -12.86 -13.39
C ASP A 26 -6.35 -12.59 -12.61
N VAL A 27 -6.26 -13.13 -11.39
CA VAL A 27 -5.18 -12.79 -10.44
C VAL A 27 -4.17 -13.91 -10.34
N ALA A 28 -2.91 -13.61 -10.68
CA ALA A 28 -1.74 -14.41 -10.36
C ALA A 28 -1.08 -13.88 -9.10
N VAL A 29 -0.64 -14.73 -8.19
CA VAL A 29 0.04 -14.28 -6.98
C VAL A 29 1.38 -14.97 -6.78
N TYR A 30 2.32 -14.23 -6.20
CA TYR A 30 3.59 -14.76 -5.74
C TYR A 30 3.93 -14.18 -4.36
N ASN A 31 4.46 -15.03 -3.50
CA ASN A 31 5.07 -14.61 -2.25
C ASN A 31 6.32 -15.46 -1.96
N ARG A 32 7.37 -14.86 -1.40
CA ARG A 32 8.62 -15.56 -1.04
C ARG A 32 8.38 -16.78 -0.14
N SER A 33 7.45 -16.69 0.82
CA SER A 33 6.94 -17.83 1.57
C SER A 33 5.78 -18.45 0.80
N GLU A 34 5.99 -19.63 0.22
CA GLU A 34 4.98 -20.33 -0.60
C GLU A 34 3.69 -20.65 0.16
N ASP A 35 3.77 -20.91 1.47
CA ASP A 35 2.60 -21.18 2.31
C ASP A 35 1.58 -20.04 2.23
N LYS A 36 2.04 -18.77 2.26
CA LYS A 36 1.15 -17.61 2.13
C LYS A 36 0.41 -17.57 0.78
N SER A 37 1.08 -17.96 -0.30
CA SER A 37 0.46 -18.03 -1.62
C SER A 37 -0.57 -19.15 -1.69
N ARG A 38 -0.27 -20.32 -1.12
CA ARG A 38 -1.19 -21.45 -1.01
C ARG A 38 -2.41 -21.12 -0.18
N ASP A 39 -2.22 -20.52 1.00
CA ASP A 39 -3.31 -20.11 1.89
C ASP A 39 -4.21 -19.05 1.24
N TRP A 40 -3.63 -18.15 0.47
CA TRP A 40 -4.38 -17.15 -0.28
C TRP A 40 -5.25 -17.82 -1.35
N ALA A 41 -4.70 -18.75 -2.13
CA ALA A 41 -5.43 -19.45 -3.21
C ALA A 41 -6.54 -20.39 -2.69
N GLN A 42 -6.49 -20.83 -1.45
CA GLN A 42 -7.61 -21.56 -0.82
C GLN A 42 -8.82 -20.68 -0.55
N ARG A 43 -8.61 -19.37 -0.37
CA ARG A 43 -9.64 -18.39 0.04
C ARG A 43 -10.13 -17.54 -1.12
N HIS A 44 -9.35 -17.42 -2.18
CA HIS A 44 -9.63 -16.52 -3.30
C HIS A 44 -9.48 -17.25 -4.64
N LYS A 45 -10.22 -16.79 -5.63
CA LYS A 45 -10.03 -17.28 -7.02
C LYS A 45 -8.75 -16.63 -7.58
N GLY A 46 -7.78 -17.46 -7.94
CA GLY A 46 -6.52 -17.00 -8.53
C GLY A 46 -5.52 -18.13 -8.65
N ARG A 47 -4.34 -17.81 -9.16
CA ARG A 47 -3.27 -18.78 -9.42
C ARG A 47 -2.03 -18.40 -8.64
N THR A 48 -1.34 -19.40 -8.09
CA THR A 48 -0.07 -19.23 -7.41
C THR A 48 1.09 -19.64 -8.33
N TYR A 49 2.21 -18.97 -8.15
CA TYR A 49 3.43 -19.27 -8.90
C TYR A 49 4.64 -19.33 -7.96
N SER A 50 5.66 -20.08 -8.38
CA SER A 50 6.91 -20.26 -7.61
C SER A 50 7.97 -19.21 -7.90
N SER A 51 7.72 -18.30 -8.85
CA SER A 51 8.62 -17.18 -9.17
C SER A 51 7.86 -15.93 -9.57
N VAL A 52 8.48 -14.76 -9.36
CA VAL A 52 7.96 -13.46 -9.81
C VAL A 52 7.78 -13.46 -11.32
N ALA A 53 8.79 -13.91 -12.07
CA ALA A 53 8.76 -13.92 -13.53
C ALA A 53 7.53 -14.68 -14.08
N ASN A 54 7.26 -15.89 -13.55
CA ASN A 54 6.11 -16.69 -13.99
C ASN A 54 4.78 -16.06 -13.57
N ALA A 55 4.70 -15.41 -12.40
CA ALA A 55 3.49 -14.73 -11.97
C ALA A 55 3.16 -13.51 -12.84
N CYS A 56 4.19 -12.82 -13.33
CA CYS A 56 4.06 -11.60 -14.13
C CYS A 56 3.85 -11.86 -15.63
N GLU A 57 4.05 -13.10 -16.11
CA GLU A 57 3.98 -13.43 -17.52
C GLU A 57 2.58 -13.15 -18.10
N GLY A 58 2.54 -12.27 -19.10
CA GLY A 58 1.30 -11.89 -19.78
C GLY A 58 0.32 -11.08 -18.94
N ALA A 59 0.74 -10.55 -17.78
CA ALA A 59 -0.08 -9.65 -16.98
C ALA A 59 -0.25 -8.29 -17.69
N ASP A 60 -1.43 -7.69 -17.55
CA ASP A 60 -1.72 -6.33 -17.96
C ASP A 60 -1.16 -5.34 -16.93
N ILE A 61 -1.32 -5.66 -15.65
CA ILE A 61 -0.80 -4.87 -14.52
C ILE A 61 -0.18 -5.81 -13.48
N VAL A 62 1.00 -5.45 -13.02
CA VAL A 62 1.70 -6.10 -11.90
C VAL A 62 1.67 -5.16 -10.70
N PHE A 63 1.20 -5.64 -9.58
CA PHE A 63 1.24 -4.96 -8.29
C PHE A 63 2.31 -5.56 -7.40
N SER A 64 3.08 -4.73 -6.70
CA SER A 64 4.02 -5.16 -5.66
C SER A 64 3.69 -4.51 -4.32
N CYS A 65 3.85 -5.28 -3.23
CA CYS A 65 3.80 -4.78 -1.87
C CYS A 65 4.75 -5.62 -1.00
N VAL A 66 6.00 -5.21 -0.94
CA VAL A 66 7.10 -5.97 -0.35
C VAL A 66 7.78 -5.21 0.79
N GLY A 67 9.01 -5.55 1.18
CA GLY A 67 9.57 -5.10 2.44
C GLY A 67 10.31 -3.75 2.39
N ASN A 68 11.10 -3.50 1.35
CA ASN A 68 12.03 -2.37 1.27
C ASN A 68 12.52 -2.16 -0.17
N ASP A 69 13.38 -1.15 -0.38
CA ASP A 69 13.95 -0.78 -1.69
C ASP A 69 14.60 -1.97 -2.41
N ARG A 70 15.37 -2.79 -1.70
CA ARG A 70 16.04 -3.95 -2.30
C ARG A 70 15.03 -4.97 -2.81
N ASP A 71 14.03 -5.28 -1.99
CA ASP A 71 12.98 -6.24 -2.35
C ASP A 71 12.19 -5.74 -3.60
N VAL A 72 11.88 -4.44 -3.66
CA VAL A 72 11.20 -3.83 -4.82
C VAL A 72 12.06 -3.95 -6.08
N HIS A 73 13.34 -3.62 -5.96
CA HIS A 73 14.28 -3.69 -7.09
C HIS A 73 14.39 -5.13 -7.63
N GLU A 74 14.58 -6.12 -6.74
CA GLU A 74 14.66 -7.54 -7.12
C GLU A 74 13.36 -8.02 -7.81
N VAL A 75 12.21 -7.61 -7.30
CA VAL A 75 10.90 -7.94 -7.88
C VAL A 75 10.73 -7.29 -9.24
N PHE A 76 11.04 -6.00 -9.37
CA PHE A 76 10.93 -5.30 -10.64
C PHE A 76 11.83 -5.91 -11.72
N ASP A 77 13.10 -6.18 -11.40
CA ASP A 77 14.07 -6.78 -12.34
C ASP A 77 13.63 -8.18 -12.82
N ALA A 78 12.95 -8.94 -11.96
CA ALA A 78 12.39 -10.23 -12.36
C ALA A 78 11.12 -10.07 -13.21
N ALA A 79 10.23 -9.14 -12.86
CA ALA A 79 8.97 -8.89 -13.54
C ALA A 79 9.17 -8.33 -14.96
N CYS A 80 10.07 -7.33 -15.13
CA CYS A 80 10.24 -6.67 -16.41
C CYS A 80 10.78 -7.60 -17.53
N LYS A 81 11.36 -8.77 -17.18
CA LYS A 81 11.81 -9.77 -18.14
C LYS A 81 10.67 -10.52 -18.83
N THR A 82 9.51 -10.57 -18.20
CA THR A 82 8.36 -11.40 -18.66
C THR A 82 7.08 -10.59 -18.87
N MET A 83 7.04 -9.36 -18.37
CA MET A 83 5.95 -8.44 -18.65
C MET A 83 5.88 -8.08 -20.12
N ARG A 84 4.68 -8.04 -20.68
CA ARG A 84 4.48 -7.61 -22.06
C ARG A 84 4.68 -6.08 -22.21
N LYS A 85 5.12 -5.62 -23.36
CA LYS A 85 5.18 -4.18 -23.66
C LYS A 85 3.80 -3.54 -23.48
N GLY A 86 3.78 -2.35 -22.91
CA GLY A 86 2.57 -1.62 -22.57
C GLY A 86 1.91 -2.08 -21.26
N ALA A 87 2.43 -3.10 -20.58
CA ALA A 87 1.95 -3.45 -19.21
C ALA A 87 2.44 -2.43 -18.19
N ILE A 88 1.76 -2.38 -17.04
CA ILE A 88 2.02 -1.40 -15.98
C ILE A 88 2.55 -2.12 -14.74
N PHE A 89 3.62 -1.60 -14.14
CA PHE A 89 4.10 -2.00 -12.82
C PHE A 89 3.69 -0.95 -11.78
N VAL A 90 2.96 -1.36 -10.75
CA VAL A 90 2.48 -0.50 -9.66
C VAL A 90 3.11 -0.97 -8.35
N ASP A 91 3.92 -0.12 -7.72
CA ASP A 91 4.54 -0.44 -6.44
C ASP A 91 3.82 0.22 -5.27
N HIS A 92 3.21 -0.59 -4.40
CA HIS A 92 2.56 -0.16 -3.16
C HIS A 92 3.50 -0.16 -1.95
N THR A 93 4.73 -0.59 -2.13
CA THR A 93 5.72 -0.60 -1.06
C THR A 93 6.02 0.83 -0.62
N THR A 94 6.14 1.06 0.68
CA THR A 94 6.74 2.28 1.18
C THR A 94 8.25 2.18 1.01
N ALA A 95 8.78 2.85 0.01
CA ALA A 95 10.17 2.79 -0.44
C ALA A 95 10.75 4.21 -0.64
N SER A 96 11.98 4.31 -1.12
CA SER A 96 12.57 5.62 -1.40
C SER A 96 12.04 6.24 -2.71
N ALA A 97 11.89 7.57 -2.74
CA ALA A 97 11.56 8.28 -3.96
C ALA A 97 12.69 8.20 -5.02
N ALA A 98 13.93 7.94 -4.58
CA ALA A 98 15.05 7.74 -5.48
C ALA A 98 14.88 6.44 -6.27
N LEU A 99 14.55 5.34 -5.59
CA LEU A 99 14.25 4.06 -6.25
C LEU A 99 13.06 4.19 -7.20
N ALA A 100 11.99 4.88 -6.80
CA ALA A 100 10.81 5.04 -7.64
C ALA A 100 11.16 5.72 -8.99
N ARG A 101 12.01 6.75 -8.96
CA ARG A 101 12.48 7.41 -10.18
C ARG A 101 13.37 6.51 -11.03
N GLU A 102 14.30 5.79 -10.41
CA GLU A 102 15.14 4.81 -11.09
C GLU A 102 14.31 3.74 -11.81
N LEU A 103 13.29 3.19 -11.10
CA LEU A 103 12.44 2.15 -11.68
C LEU A 103 11.52 2.69 -12.78
N ALA A 104 11.08 3.95 -12.69
CA ALA A 104 10.32 4.59 -13.76
C ALA A 104 11.14 4.70 -15.07
N GLU A 105 12.41 5.14 -14.97
CA GLU A 105 13.33 5.20 -16.12
C GLU A 105 13.58 3.80 -16.70
N LYS A 106 13.80 2.80 -15.85
CA LYS A 106 13.97 1.40 -16.30
C LYS A 106 12.70 0.85 -16.96
N ALA A 107 11.52 1.16 -16.41
CA ALA A 107 10.24 0.75 -16.98
C ALA A 107 10.04 1.33 -18.38
N GLU A 108 10.30 2.63 -18.56
CA GLU A 108 10.25 3.29 -19.86
C GLU A 108 11.18 2.62 -20.87
N ALA A 109 12.43 2.32 -20.48
CA ALA A 109 13.38 1.61 -21.33
C ALA A 109 12.91 0.20 -21.74
N CYS A 110 12.10 -0.45 -20.90
CA CYS A 110 11.47 -1.75 -21.18
C CYS A 110 10.13 -1.62 -21.93
N GLY A 111 9.64 -0.41 -22.17
CA GLY A 111 8.33 -0.14 -22.78
C GLY A 111 7.15 -0.47 -21.83
N LEU A 112 7.34 -0.26 -20.53
CA LEU A 112 6.37 -0.47 -19.47
C LEU A 112 5.92 0.86 -18.86
N GLY A 113 4.70 0.91 -18.34
CA GLY A 113 4.27 1.96 -17.42
C GLY A 113 4.74 1.67 -15.98
N PHE A 114 4.98 2.73 -15.21
CA PHE A 114 5.37 2.62 -13.80
C PHE A 114 4.60 3.61 -12.92
N LEU A 115 4.18 3.15 -11.74
CA LEU A 115 3.62 3.99 -10.69
C LEU A 115 4.24 3.61 -9.34
N ASP A 116 4.76 4.56 -8.60
CA ASP A 116 4.95 4.45 -7.16
C ASP A 116 3.64 4.84 -6.48
N ALA A 117 3.05 3.94 -5.76
CA ALA A 117 1.68 4.05 -5.28
C ALA A 117 1.53 3.59 -3.81
N PRO A 118 2.34 4.10 -2.87
CA PRO A 118 2.23 3.73 -1.48
C PRO A 118 0.84 4.02 -0.93
N VAL A 119 0.45 3.25 0.10
CA VAL A 119 -0.91 3.25 0.64
C VAL A 119 -0.97 3.75 2.08
N SER A 120 -2.13 4.23 2.48
CA SER A 120 -2.50 4.54 3.86
C SER A 120 -3.85 3.91 4.20
N GLY A 121 -4.07 3.59 5.49
CA GLY A 121 -5.28 2.92 6.01
C GLY A 121 -4.98 1.69 6.87
N GLY A 122 -3.72 1.22 6.88
CA GLY A 122 -3.29 0.06 7.65
C GLY A 122 -3.99 -1.24 7.24
N GLN A 123 -3.83 -2.28 8.03
CA GLN A 123 -4.42 -3.60 7.77
C GLN A 123 -5.95 -3.52 7.67
N ALA A 124 -6.62 -2.82 8.59
CA ALA A 124 -8.07 -2.67 8.59
C ALA A 124 -8.59 -1.99 7.30
N GLY A 125 -7.87 -0.97 6.81
CA GLY A 125 -8.20 -0.32 5.53
C GLY A 125 -8.00 -1.25 4.34
N ALA A 126 -6.95 -2.08 4.34
CA ALA A 126 -6.70 -3.06 3.29
C ALA A 126 -7.78 -4.15 3.27
N GLU A 127 -8.14 -4.70 4.42
CA GLU A 127 -9.21 -5.71 4.57
C GLU A 127 -10.58 -5.17 4.16
N ALA A 128 -10.86 -3.91 4.49
CA ALA A 128 -12.13 -3.26 4.13
C ALA A 128 -12.20 -2.77 2.67
N GLY A 129 -11.12 -2.84 1.89
CA GLY A 129 -11.06 -2.27 0.53
C GLY A 129 -11.16 -0.74 0.52
N LYS A 130 -10.67 -0.06 1.56
CA LYS A 130 -10.82 1.39 1.79
C LYS A 130 -9.48 2.12 1.93
N LEU A 131 -8.46 1.63 1.24
CA LEU A 131 -7.15 2.28 1.27
C LEU A 131 -7.19 3.65 0.57
N THR A 132 -6.27 4.51 1.00
CA THR A 132 -5.89 5.71 0.27
C THR A 132 -4.57 5.45 -0.45
N VAL A 133 -4.54 5.65 -1.76
CA VAL A 133 -3.37 5.49 -2.62
C VAL A 133 -2.84 6.87 -3.00
N MET A 134 -1.56 7.10 -2.77
CA MET A 134 -0.82 8.29 -3.19
C MET A 134 0.08 7.89 -4.37
N ALA A 135 -0.31 8.23 -5.59
CA ALA A 135 0.41 7.79 -6.78
C ALA A 135 1.38 8.84 -7.30
N GLY A 136 2.52 8.38 -7.78
CA GLY A 136 3.47 9.14 -8.61
C GLY A 136 3.71 8.41 -9.93
N GLY A 137 3.75 9.14 -11.04
CA GLY A 137 4.01 8.61 -12.37
C GLY A 137 3.29 9.40 -13.46
N GLU A 138 3.26 8.83 -14.66
CA GLU A 138 2.61 9.47 -15.80
C GLU A 138 1.08 9.46 -15.71
N PRO A 139 0.39 10.57 -16.03
CA PRO A 139 -1.07 10.66 -15.94
C PRO A 139 -1.81 9.60 -16.77
N SER A 140 -1.31 9.26 -17.96
CA SER A 140 -1.91 8.22 -18.79
C SER A 140 -1.81 6.83 -18.16
N VAL A 141 -0.66 6.50 -17.55
CA VAL A 141 -0.43 5.24 -16.85
C VAL A 141 -1.35 5.15 -15.61
N PHE A 142 -1.50 6.26 -14.87
CA PHE A 142 -2.41 6.32 -13.73
C PHE A 142 -3.86 6.11 -14.16
N ALA A 143 -4.31 6.76 -15.23
CA ALA A 143 -5.68 6.64 -15.73
C ALA A 143 -6.04 5.20 -16.14
N GLU A 144 -5.07 4.42 -16.64
CA GLU A 144 -5.28 3.01 -16.97
C GLU A 144 -5.30 2.10 -15.72
N ALA A 145 -4.47 2.39 -14.72
CA ALA A 145 -4.37 1.58 -13.50
C ALA A 145 -5.47 1.89 -12.47
N GLU A 146 -5.93 3.14 -12.40
CA GLU A 146 -6.90 3.63 -11.41
C GLU A 146 -8.18 2.77 -11.32
N PRO A 147 -8.87 2.42 -12.43
CA PRO A 147 -10.10 1.63 -12.35
C PRO A 147 -9.89 0.25 -11.70
N ILE A 148 -8.68 -0.32 -11.82
CA ILE A 148 -8.32 -1.62 -11.24
C ILE A 148 -7.99 -1.47 -9.77
N MET A 149 -7.23 -0.43 -9.40
CA MET A 149 -6.89 -0.12 -8.00
C MET A 149 -8.12 0.22 -7.14
N ARG A 150 -9.21 0.70 -7.74
CA ARG A 150 -10.49 0.95 -7.05
C ARG A 150 -11.10 -0.29 -6.41
N ALA A 151 -10.66 -1.50 -6.76
CA ALA A 151 -11.09 -2.72 -6.10
C ALA A 151 -10.73 -2.74 -4.59
N TYR A 152 -9.66 -2.07 -4.18
CA TYR A 152 -9.16 -2.06 -2.79
C TYR A 152 -8.92 -0.65 -2.23
N ALA A 153 -9.20 0.40 -2.99
CA ALA A 153 -8.94 1.77 -2.58
C ALA A 153 -10.18 2.66 -2.72
N ALA A 154 -10.49 3.38 -1.64
CA ALA A 154 -11.56 4.39 -1.63
C ALA A 154 -11.10 5.73 -2.22
N ASN A 155 -9.82 6.08 -1.98
CA ASN A 155 -9.23 7.32 -2.47
C ASN A 155 -7.95 7.01 -3.26
N LEU A 156 -7.87 7.56 -4.46
CA LEU A 156 -6.69 7.46 -5.33
C LEU A 156 -6.37 8.86 -5.83
N THR A 157 -5.13 9.28 -5.65
CA THR A 157 -4.69 10.62 -6.07
C THR A 157 -3.35 10.52 -6.75
N LEU A 158 -3.27 10.98 -7.99
CA LEU A 158 -2.00 11.22 -8.66
C LEU A 158 -1.40 12.52 -8.11
N ILE A 159 -0.27 12.44 -7.43
CA ILE A 159 0.40 13.57 -6.76
C ILE A 159 1.29 14.33 -7.73
N GLY A 160 1.95 13.60 -8.66
CA GLY A 160 2.88 14.18 -9.61
C GLY A 160 3.71 13.11 -10.32
N PRO A 161 4.88 13.44 -10.87
CA PRO A 161 5.75 12.48 -11.55
C PRO A 161 6.26 11.39 -10.59
N ALA A 162 6.96 10.39 -11.14
CA ALA A 162 7.51 9.28 -10.37
C ALA A 162 8.33 9.73 -9.14
N GLY A 163 8.09 9.07 -8.01
CA GLY A 163 8.61 9.41 -6.69
C GLY A 163 7.73 10.35 -5.88
N SER A 164 6.72 11.01 -6.50
CA SER A 164 5.82 11.92 -5.77
C SER A 164 4.90 11.19 -4.81
N GLY A 165 4.48 9.97 -5.13
CA GLY A 165 3.70 9.11 -4.24
C GLY A 165 4.47 8.79 -2.96
N GLN A 166 5.74 8.39 -3.10
CA GLN A 166 6.62 8.12 -1.94
C GLN A 166 6.83 9.37 -1.09
N LEU A 167 7.07 10.53 -1.71
CA LEU A 167 7.22 11.79 -0.98
C LEU A 167 5.92 12.17 -0.24
N ALA A 168 4.75 12.01 -0.86
CA ALA A 168 3.46 12.22 -0.20
C ALA A 168 3.28 11.25 0.99
N LYS A 169 3.72 10.00 0.84
CA LYS A 169 3.73 9.03 1.95
C LYS A 169 4.66 9.48 3.06
N MET A 170 5.83 10.07 2.78
CA MET A 170 6.71 10.63 3.82
C MET A 170 6.02 11.76 4.58
N VAL A 171 5.34 12.68 3.89
CA VAL A 171 4.54 13.74 4.54
C VAL A 171 3.50 13.12 5.47
N ASN A 172 2.74 12.12 4.99
CA ASN A 172 1.77 11.40 5.83
C ASN A 172 2.41 10.78 7.07
N GLN A 173 3.59 10.15 6.95
CA GLN A 173 4.29 9.52 8.07
C GLN A 173 4.80 10.55 9.09
N ILE A 174 5.32 11.69 8.64
CA ILE A 174 5.74 12.80 9.52
C ILE A 174 4.54 13.31 10.34
N CYS A 175 3.39 13.54 9.69
CA CYS A 175 2.18 14.00 10.37
C CYS A 175 1.69 12.98 11.41
N ILE A 176 1.64 11.68 11.05
CA ILE A 176 1.20 10.63 11.98
C ILE A 176 2.15 10.51 13.16
N ALA A 177 3.46 10.58 12.95
CA ALA A 177 4.44 10.51 14.02
C ALA A 177 4.26 11.68 15.02
N GLY A 178 4.05 12.90 14.51
CA GLY A 178 3.80 14.08 15.36
C GLY A 178 2.51 13.95 16.18
N VAL A 179 1.43 13.49 15.55
CA VAL A 179 0.13 13.29 16.24
C VAL A 179 0.24 12.22 17.32
N LEU A 180 0.87 11.08 17.03
CA LEU A 180 1.02 10.00 18.00
C LEU A 180 1.91 10.41 19.16
N GLN A 181 3.02 11.10 18.90
CA GLN A 181 3.91 11.58 19.96
C GLN A 181 3.18 12.59 20.86
N GLY A 182 2.49 13.59 20.27
CA GLY A 182 1.74 14.55 21.04
C GLY A 182 0.64 13.94 21.89
N LEU A 183 -0.07 12.94 21.35
CA LEU A 183 -1.09 12.19 22.11
C LEU A 183 -0.45 11.42 23.28
N ALA A 184 0.65 10.72 23.04
CA ALA A 184 1.36 9.96 24.07
C ALA A 184 1.85 10.86 25.23
N GLU A 185 2.45 12.01 24.92
CA GLU A 185 2.88 12.99 25.92
C GLU A 185 1.69 13.55 26.70
N GLY A 186 0.57 13.86 26.01
CA GLY A 186 -0.64 14.37 26.66
C GLY A 186 -1.26 13.36 27.61
N LEU A 187 -1.35 12.09 27.22
CA LEU A 187 -1.85 10.99 28.05
C LEU A 187 -0.93 10.75 29.26
N HIS A 188 0.38 10.73 29.05
CA HIS A 188 1.36 10.63 30.13
C HIS A 188 1.23 11.77 31.13
N PHE A 189 1.12 13.02 30.66
CA PHE A 189 0.89 14.18 31.51
C PHE A 189 -0.40 14.03 32.34
N ALA A 190 -1.51 13.63 31.71
CA ALA A 190 -2.79 13.42 32.38
C ALA A 190 -2.69 12.37 33.49
N THR A 191 -2.00 11.26 33.22
CA THR A 191 -1.72 10.20 34.21
C THR A 191 -0.90 10.75 35.38
N ARG A 192 0.15 11.51 35.13
CA ARG A 192 1.01 12.10 36.17
C ARG A 192 0.30 13.16 37.01
N ALA A 193 -0.67 13.85 36.42
CA ALA A 193 -1.51 14.85 37.08
C ALA A 193 -2.74 14.24 37.77
N GLU A 194 -2.85 12.90 37.79
CA GLU A 194 -3.97 12.14 38.41
C GLU A 194 -5.33 12.54 37.84
N LEU A 195 -5.39 12.93 36.53
CA LEU A 195 -6.64 13.25 35.87
C LEU A 195 -7.36 11.96 35.41
N ASP A 196 -8.68 12.02 35.39
CA ASP A 196 -9.52 11.02 34.75
C ASP A 196 -9.35 11.10 33.21
N ILE A 197 -8.58 10.18 32.66
CA ILE A 197 -8.19 10.21 31.24
C ILE A 197 -9.41 10.12 30.34
N GLU A 198 -10.40 9.31 30.67
CA GLU A 198 -11.62 9.16 29.88
C GLU A 198 -12.37 10.51 29.78
N LYS A 199 -12.50 11.24 30.88
CA LYS A 199 -13.10 12.57 30.89
C LYS A 199 -12.27 13.59 30.13
N VAL A 200 -10.94 13.53 30.24
CA VAL A 200 -10.05 14.40 29.46
C VAL A 200 -10.27 14.15 27.95
N ILE A 201 -10.22 12.91 27.50
CA ILE A 201 -10.44 12.56 26.10
C ILE A 201 -11.84 12.98 25.63
N ALA A 202 -12.87 12.69 26.42
CA ALA A 202 -14.24 13.12 26.10
C ALA A 202 -14.35 14.65 25.91
N ALA A 203 -13.63 15.43 26.71
CA ALA A 203 -13.63 16.88 26.63
C ALA A 203 -12.91 17.44 25.39
N ILE A 204 -11.78 16.81 24.97
CA ILE A 204 -10.92 17.36 23.91
C ILE A 204 -11.11 16.70 22.54
N SER A 205 -11.77 15.54 22.47
CA SER A 205 -11.89 14.73 21.24
C SER A 205 -12.73 15.37 20.12
N LYS A 206 -13.43 16.46 20.41
CA LYS A 206 -14.21 17.22 19.40
C LYS A 206 -13.71 18.64 19.18
N GLY A 207 -12.56 18.96 19.75
CA GLY A 207 -11.92 20.26 19.63
C GLY A 207 -10.73 20.24 18.67
N ALA A 208 -9.87 21.26 18.77
CA ALA A 208 -8.70 21.44 17.92
C ALA A 208 -7.65 20.31 18.02
N ALA A 209 -7.66 19.54 19.12
CA ALA A 209 -6.77 18.40 19.32
C ALA A 209 -7.30 17.08 18.72
N GLN A 210 -8.51 17.08 18.14
CA GLN A 210 -9.12 15.88 17.58
C GLN A 210 -8.19 15.21 16.55
N SER A 211 -8.11 13.87 16.63
CA SER A 211 -7.47 13.06 15.62
C SER A 211 -8.07 11.65 15.62
N TRP A 212 -7.98 10.96 14.46
CA TRP A 212 -8.35 9.55 14.40
C TRP A 212 -7.57 8.71 15.41
N GLN A 213 -6.30 9.03 15.64
CA GLN A 213 -5.44 8.37 16.60
C GLN A 213 -5.95 8.56 18.05
N MET A 214 -6.38 9.77 18.40
CA MET A 214 -7.00 10.03 19.69
C MET A 214 -8.25 9.15 19.88
N GLU A 215 -9.17 9.15 18.92
CA GLU A 215 -10.43 8.41 19.04
C GLU A 215 -10.25 6.88 19.10
N ASN A 216 -9.23 6.34 18.40
CA ASN A 216 -9.08 4.89 18.19
C ASN A 216 -7.88 4.26 18.90
N ARG A 217 -7.00 5.05 19.54
CA ARG A 217 -5.73 4.56 20.11
C ARG A 217 -5.51 4.90 21.58
N TRP A 218 -6.19 5.90 22.13
CA TRP A 218 -5.91 6.35 23.48
C TRP A 218 -6.01 5.24 24.53
N GLN A 219 -7.00 4.35 24.45
CA GLN A 219 -7.17 3.24 25.38
C GLN A 219 -5.97 2.31 25.38
N THR A 220 -5.59 1.79 24.22
CA THR A 220 -4.45 0.89 24.09
C THR A 220 -3.11 1.57 24.45
N MET A 221 -3.00 2.89 24.31
CA MET A 221 -1.81 3.64 24.73
C MET A 221 -1.71 3.81 26.24
N VAL A 222 -2.82 3.74 26.96
CA VAL A 222 -2.86 3.85 28.44
C VAL A 222 -2.69 2.47 29.08
N GLU A 223 -3.24 1.43 28.47
CA GLU A 223 -3.21 0.05 29.00
C GLU A 223 -1.85 -0.64 28.79
N GLY A 224 -1.03 -0.21 27.81
CA GLY A 224 0.33 -0.71 27.48
C GLY A 224 0.30 -1.77 26.41
#